data_204678101c15ced4448dfd2b6a92c7d3
#
_entry.id   204678101c15ced4448dfd2b6a92c7d3
#
_cell.length_a   1.000
_cell.length_b   1.000
_cell.length_c   1.000
_cell.angle_alpha   90.00
_cell.angle_beta   90.00
_cell.angle_gamma   90.00
#
_symmetry.space_group_name_H-M   'P 1'
#
loop_
_entity.id
_entity.type
_entity.pdbx_description
1 polymer ?
#
loop_
_entity_poly.entity_id
_entity_poly.type
_entity_poly.pdbx_seq_one_letter_code
_entity_poly.pdbx_strand_id
1 'polypeptide(L)'
;MIKLTNEQLERYSRHIILSQVGGTGQKKILSSKVLIIGTGGLGSPAAMYLAAAGVGHIGLVDYDTVDLSNLQRQIIHQTCDVGRAKIESGRETINALNPDVQVHTYKEQVTAANIRDIIHDLDYDFIIDGTDNFPAKFLINDACVLMRKPFSHAGIIRFQGQTITYVPGESPCYRCVFNEPPPKDAVPTCRQSGVLGVMGGVIGTIQATEALKYILGVGELLTGYLLTYDALTMTFRKIRVSHNRRCKICGEQTTITELVDYEQPTCDFKR
;
A
#
# COMPACT_ATOMS: atom_id res chain seq x y z
N MET A 1 6.98 23.53 15.91
CA MET A 1 7.58 23.44 14.55
C MET A 1 8.78 22.53 14.64
N ILE A 2 8.80 21.38 13.92
CA ILE A 2 9.91 20.41 13.93
C ILE A 2 11.17 21.10 13.44
N LYS A 3 12.26 20.99 14.21
CA LYS A 3 13.59 21.46 13.81
C LYS A 3 14.41 20.24 13.40
N LEU A 4 14.95 20.25 12.19
CA LEU A 4 15.80 19.16 11.70
C LEU A 4 17.13 19.15 12.47
N THR A 5 17.59 17.99 12.89
CA THR A 5 18.93 17.78 13.45
C THR A 5 19.99 17.82 12.34
N ASN A 6 21.26 17.94 12.69
CA ASN A 6 22.35 17.88 11.72
C ASN A 6 22.41 16.51 11.00
N GLU A 7 22.16 15.43 11.72
CA GLU A 7 22.09 14.08 11.13
C GLU A 7 20.93 13.97 10.14
N GLN A 8 19.75 14.50 10.46
CA GLN A 8 18.60 14.54 9.56
C GLN A 8 18.87 15.42 8.32
N LEU A 9 19.56 16.55 8.49
CA LEU A 9 19.96 17.39 7.38
C LEU A 9 20.92 16.66 6.41
N GLU A 10 21.82 15.85 6.94
CA GLU A 10 22.73 15.03 6.15
C GLU A 10 21.96 13.86 5.49
N ARG A 11 21.20 13.09 6.26
CA ARG A 11 20.42 11.93 5.80
C ARG A 11 19.47 12.30 4.65
N TYR A 12 18.74 13.39 4.79
CA TYR A 12 17.72 13.83 3.82
C TYR A 12 18.23 14.92 2.88
N SER A 13 19.53 15.18 2.81
CA SER A 13 20.12 16.26 1.99
C SER A 13 19.67 16.21 0.53
N ARG A 14 19.56 15.00 -0.05
CA ARG A 14 19.12 14.83 -1.45
C ARG A 14 17.64 15.16 -1.67
N HIS A 15 16.78 14.99 -0.69
CA HIS A 15 15.40 15.47 -0.70
C HIS A 15 15.33 16.98 -0.52
N ILE A 16 16.08 17.52 0.43
CA ILE A 16 16.05 18.94 0.81
C ILE A 16 16.50 19.83 -0.36
N ILE A 17 17.41 19.37 -1.22
CA ILE A 17 17.88 20.10 -2.40
C ILE A 17 16.80 20.21 -3.49
N LEU A 18 15.84 19.29 -3.56
CA LEU A 18 14.73 19.36 -4.51
C LEU A 18 13.84 20.56 -4.17
N SER A 19 13.66 21.47 -5.12
CA SER A 19 12.87 22.70 -4.92
C SER A 19 11.44 22.44 -4.50
N GLN A 20 10.85 21.31 -4.96
CA GLN A 20 9.50 20.89 -4.61
C GLN A 20 9.40 20.31 -3.20
N VAL A 21 10.51 19.90 -2.58
CA VAL A 21 10.55 19.32 -1.23
C VAL A 21 11.06 20.35 -0.23
N GLY A 22 12.32 20.75 -0.38
CA GLY A 22 12.99 21.66 0.54
C GLY A 22 12.99 21.17 2.01
N GLY A 23 13.44 22.00 2.90
CA GLY A 23 13.37 21.69 4.34
C GLY A 23 11.94 21.63 4.88
N THR A 24 11.01 22.37 4.28
CA THR A 24 9.59 22.37 4.69
C THR A 24 8.91 21.05 4.28
N GLY A 25 9.15 20.56 3.07
CA GLY A 25 8.61 19.27 2.64
C GLY A 25 9.19 18.11 3.45
N GLN A 26 10.50 18.13 3.76
CA GLN A 26 11.08 17.08 4.60
C GLN A 26 10.47 17.06 6.01
N LYS A 27 10.12 18.21 6.58
CA LYS A 27 9.39 18.26 7.85
C LYS A 27 7.98 17.67 7.75
N LYS A 28 7.27 17.86 6.62
CA LYS A 28 5.98 17.22 6.37
C LYS A 28 6.14 15.69 6.35
N ILE A 29 7.15 15.17 5.66
CA ILE A 29 7.43 13.73 5.62
C ILE A 29 7.72 13.20 7.02
N LEU A 30 8.57 13.87 7.80
CA LEU A 30 8.89 13.48 9.18
C LEU A 30 7.70 13.53 10.15
N SER A 31 6.68 14.32 9.86
CA SER A 31 5.46 14.38 10.68
C SER A 31 4.35 13.48 10.17
N SER A 32 4.52 12.86 9.00
CA SER A 32 3.48 12.06 8.38
C SER A 32 3.39 10.64 8.93
N LYS A 33 2.21 10.05 8.74
CA LYS A 33 1.83 8.72 9.21
C LYS A 33 1.27 7.91 8.06
N VAL A 34 1.93 6.81 7.71
CA VAL A 34 1.50 5.93 6.62
C VAL A 34 1.21 4.53 7.14
N LEU A 35 0.03 4.00 6.81
CA LEU A 35 -0.34 2.63 7.11
C LEU A 35 -0.08 1.74 5.90
N ILE A 36 0.60 0.62 6.11
CA ILE A 36 0.85 -0.39 5.08
C ILE A 36 0.14 -1.67 5.48
N ILE A 37 -0.89 -2.04 4.73
CA ILE A 37 -1.66 -3.26 4.96
C ILE A 37 -1.10 -4.35 4.04
N GLY A 38 -0.43 -5.33 4.64
CA GLY A 38 0.33 -6.37 3.95
C GLY A 38 1.81 -6.00 3.76
N THR A 39 2.71 -6.71 4.45
CA THR A 39 4.18 -6.56 4.34
C THR A 39 4.79 -7.54 3.33
N GLY A 40 3.99 -7.91 2.33
CA GLY A 40 4.35 -8.81 1.25
C GLY A 40 5.21 -8.18 0.16
N GLY A 41 5.06 -8.68 -1.09
CA GLY A 41 5.87 -8.24 -2.23
C GLY A 41 5.69 -6.76 -2.60
N LEU A 42 4.51 -6.20 -2.40
CA LEU A 42 4.20 -4.78 -2.64
C LEU A 42 4.57 -3.91 -1.42
N GLY A 43 4.15 -4.35 -0.22
CA GLY A 43 4.38 -3.60 1.01
C GLY A 43 5.85 -3.52 1.40
N SER A 44 6.67 -4.55 1.14
CA SER A 44 8.10 -4.55 1.44
C SER A 44 8.86 -3.36 0.84
N PRO A 45 8.89 -3.17 -0.48
CA PRO A 45 9.59 -2.04 -1.08
C PRO A 45 8.95 -0.70 -0.70
N ALA A 46 7.62 -0.64 -0.57
CA ALA A 46 6.94 0.57 -0.14
C ALA A 46 7.40 1.00 1.26
N ALA A 47 7.42 0.07 2.22
CA ALA A 47 7.86 0.33 3.59
C ALA A 47 9.31 0.80 3.65
N MET A 48 10.20 0.12 2.93
CA MET A 48 11.63 0.48 2.91
C MET A 48 11.86 1.88 2.34
N TYR A 49 11.24 2.25 1.21
CA TYR A 49 11.43 3.58 0.62
C TYR A 49 10.77 4.70 1.44
N LEU A 50 9.61 4.44 2.06
CA LEU A 50 8.99 5.40 2.97
C LEU A 50 9.83 5.61 4.23
N ALA A 51 10.40 4.54 4.78
CA ALA A 51 11.34 4.63 5.92
C ALA A 51 12.62 5.38 5.54
N ALA A 52 13.22 5.06 4.39
CA ALA A 52 14.40 5.77 3.89
C ALA A 52 14.12 7.25 3.64
N ALA A 53 12.92 7.60 3.17
CA ALA A 53 12.47 8.98 2.98
C ALA A 53 12.24 9.73 4.30
N GLY A 54 12.11 9.02 5.43
CA GLY A 54 11.91 9.60 6.76
C GLY A 54 10.45 9.86 7.09
N VAL A 55 9.50 9.04 6.59
CA VAL A 55 8.11 9.06 7.08
C VAL A 55 8.13 8.77 8.57
N GLY A 56 7.60 9.70 9.38
CA GLY A 56 7.79 9.69 10.83
C GLY A 56 7.14 8.49 11.52
N HIS A 57 5.97 8.05 11.04
CA HIS A 57 5.25 6.91 11.59
C HIS A 57 4.84 5.95 10.47
N ILE A 58 5.22 4.69 10.58
CA ILE A 58 4.82 3.63 9.66
C ILE A 58 4.06 2.55 10.44
N GLY A 59 2.78 2.35 10.09
CA GLY A 59 2.00 1.21 10.55
C GLY A 59 2.21 0.01 9.63
N LEU A 60 2.47 -1.16 10.18
CA LEU A 60 2.57 -2.43 9.46
C LEU A 60 1.48 -3.37 9.94
N VAL A 61 0.59 -3.78 9.04
CA VAL A 61 -0.46 -4.77 9.31
C VAL A 61 -0.17 -6.03 8.54
N ASP A 62 0.06 -7.13 9.23
CA ASP A 62 0.20 -8.47 8.61
C ASP A 62 0.05 -9.54 9.69
N TYR A 63 -0.63 -10.64 9.39
CA TYR A 63 -0.82 -11.75 10.34
C TYR A 63 0.09 -12.94 10.07
N ASP A 64 0.79 -12.94 8.93
CA ASP A 64 1.63 -14.04 8.47
C ASP A 64 2.98 -14.11 9.18
N THR A 65 3.63 -15.25 9.00
CA THR A 65 5.06 -15.46 9.27
C THR A 65 5.86 -15.42 7.97
N VAL A 66 7.14 -15.15 8.08
CA VAL A 66 8.07 -15.18 6.96
C VAL A 66 8.27 -16.64 6.51
N ASP A 67 8.08 -16.89 5.23
CA ASP A 67 8.34 -18.19 4.58
C ASP A 67 9.48 -18.04 3.56
N LEU A 68 10.28 -19.11 3.38
CA LEU A 68 11.39 -19.10 2.45
C LEU A 68 10.97 -18.73 1.03
N SER A 69 9.80 -19.18 0.59
CA SER A 69 9.21 -18.85 -0.72
C SER A 69 8.83 -17.38 -0.87
N ASN A 70 8.80 -16.61 0.22
CA ASN A 70 8.50 -15.18 0.20
C ASN A 70 9.72 -14.35 -0.21
N LEU A 71 10.93 -14.77 0.16
CA LEU A 71 12.15 -13.96 0.10
C LEU A 71 12.54 -13.50 -1.31
N GLN A 72 12.08 -14.20 -2.34
CA GLN A 72 12.32 -13.80 -3.74
C GLN A 72 11.64 -12.46 -4.15
N ARG A 73 10.70 -11.93 -3.29
CA ARG A 73 9.98 -10.67 -3.57
C ARG A 73 9.70 -9.82 -2.34
N GLN A 74 9.75 -10.37 -1.13
CA GLN A 74 9.48 -9.66 0.12
C GLN A 74 10.80 -9.22 0.76
N ILE A 75 11.45 -8.24 0.13
CA ILE A 75 12.83 -7.82 0.39
C ILE A 75 13.08 -7.17 1.75
N ILE A 76 12.03 -6.87 2.52
CA ILE A 76 12.12 -6.37 3.89
C ILE A 76 12.50 -7.46 4.87
N HIS A 77 12.34 -8.75 4.50
CA HIS A 77 12.64 -9.91 5.31
C HIS A 77 13.95 -10.57 4.86
N GLN A 78 14.60 -11.27 5.79
CA GLN A 78 15.87 -11.98 5.57
C GLN A 78 15.70 -13.47 5.80
N THR A 79 16.69 -14.28 5.37
CA THR A 79 16.67 -15.74 5.56
C THR A 79 16.63 -16.14 7.04
N CYS A 80 17.27 -15.36 7.92
CA CYS A 80 17.22 -15.58 9.38
C CYS A 80 15.84 -15.30 9.99
N ASP A 81 14.94 -14.64 9.27
CA ASP A 81 13.60 -14.32 9.73
C ASP A 81 12.56 -15.41 9.43
N VAL A 82 12.93 -16.48 8.72
CA VAL A 82 11.98 -17.57 8.39
C VAL A 82 11.35 -18.14 9.66
N GLY A 83 10.02 -18.16 9.68
CA GLY A 83 9.21 -18.57 10.84
C GLY A 83 8.84 -17.43 11.80
N ARG A 84 9.47 -16.26 11.72
CA ARG A 84 9.12 -15.07 12.53
C ARG A 84 7.91 -14.34 11.97
N ALA A 85 7.21 -13.58 12.81
CA ALA A 85 6.13 -12.71 12.35
C ALA A 85 6.67 -11.65 11.38
N LYS A 86 5.99 -11.46 10.23
CA LYS A 86 6.42 -10.51 9.20
C LYS A 86 6.52 -9.09 9.73
N ILE A 87 5.57 -8.67 10.57
CA ILE A 87 5.58 -7.32 11.15
C ILE A 87 6.79 -7.06 12.06
N GLU A 88 7.26 -8.07 12.79
CA GLU A 88 8.43 -7.96 13.66
C GLU A 88 9.72 -7.86 12.83
N SER A 89 9.88 -8.75 11.85
CA SER A 89 10.98 -8.70 10.89
C SER A 89 11.01 -7.36 10.15
N GLY A 90 9.85 -6.89 9.66
CA GLY A 90 9.73 -5.61 8.98
C GLY A 90 10.09 -4.42 9.87
N ARG A 91 9.65 -4.41 11.13
CA ARG A 91 10.00 -3.37 12.11
C ARG A 91 11.51 -3.28 12.34
N GLU A 92 12.16 -4.42 12.55
CA GLU A 92 13.61 -4.46 12.77
C GLU A 92 14.38 -3.94 11.55
N THR A 93 13.99 -4.35 10.34
CA THR A 93 14.62 -3.89 9.10
C THR A 93 14.44 -2.38 8.90
N ILE A 94 13.23 -1.84 9.15
CA ILE A 94 12.98 -0.40 9.06
C ILE A 94 13.83 0.36 10.07
N ASN A 95 13.87 -0.08 11.34
CA ASN A 95 14.63 0.59 12.39
C ASN A 95 16.15 0.53 12.14
N ALA A 96 16.64 -0.56 11.54
CA ALA A 96 18.04 -0.66 11.12
C ALA A 96 18.38 0.29 9.96
N LEU A 97 17.42 0.52 9.04
CA LEU A 97 17.59 1.46 7.92
C LEU A 97 17.50 2.92 8.38
N ASN A 98 16.51 3.23 9.21
CA ASN A 98 16.25 4.58 9.68
C ASN A 98 15.67 4.57 11.11
N PRO A 99 16.50 4.81 12.13
CA PRO A 99 16.09 4.74 13.54
C PRO A 99 15.14 5.88 13.96
N ASP A 100 14.99 6.94 13.14
CA ASP A 100 14.06 8.04 13.40
C ASP A 100 12.60 7.64 13.14
N VAL A 101 12.36 6.55 12.42
CA VAL A 101 11.01 6.08 12.06
C VAL A 101 10.38 5.31 13.21
N GLN A 102 9.20 5.73 13.63
CA GLN A 102 8.40 4.99 14.61
C GLN A 102 7.55 3.95 13.89
N VAL A 103 7.82 2.67 14.15
CA VAL A 103 7.09 1.55 13.53
C VAL A 103 6.04 1.01 14.49
N HIS A 104 4.78 1.04 14.07
CA HIS A 104 3.63 0.48 14.77
C HIS A 104 3.21 -0.82 14.11
N THR A 105 3.06 -1.88 14.88
CA THR A 105 2.81 -3.23 14.34
C THR A 105 1.45 -3.77 14.79
N TYR A 106 0.67 -4.26 13.83
CA TYR A 106 -0.64 -4.88 14.05
C TYR A 106 -0.58 -6.32 13.52
N LYS A 107 -0.39 -7.29 14.42
CA LYS A 107 -0.34 -8.73 14.07
C LYS A 107 -1.75 -9.29 13.89
N GLU A 108 -2.45 -8.77 12.89
CA GLU A 108 -3.86 -9.08 12.67
C GLU A 108 -4.16 -9.20 11.18
N GLN A 109 -5.10 -10.06 10.84
CA GLN A 109 -5.76 -10.00 9.54
C GLN A 109 -6.78 -8.86 9.58
N VAL A 110 -6.80 -8.01 8.55
CA VAL A 110 -7.84 -6.98 8.43
C VAL A 110 -9.19 -7.62 8.18
N THR A 111 -10.17 -7.19 8.98
CA THR A 111 -11.57 -7.62 8.94
C THR A 111 -12.49 -6.41 9.03
N ALA A 112 -13.77 -6.58 8.72
CA ALA A 112 -14.78 -5.53 8.91
C ALA A 112 -14.85 -5.03 10.36
N ALA A 113 -14.49 -5.89 11.32
CA ALA A 113 -14.53 -5.57 12.75
C ALA A 113 -13.36 -4.69 13.22
N ASN A 114 -12.14 -4.86 12.65
CA ASN A 114 -10.94 -4.21 13.19
C ASN A 114 -10.34 -3.12 12.30
N ILE A 115 -10.62 -3.11 10.99
CA ILE A 115 -9.92 -2.20 10.05
C ILE A 115 -10.14 -0.72 10.39
N ARG A 116 -11.32 -0.35 10.92
CA ARG A 116 -11.59 1.03 11.33
C ARG A 116 -10.71 1.46 12.48
N ASP A 117 -10.57 0.61 13.49
CA ASP A 117 -9.77 0.89 14.68
C ASP A 117 -8.28 0.99 14.32
N ILE A 118 -7.78 0.09 13.48
CA ILE A 118 -6.40 0.13 12.96
C ILE A 118 -6.13 1.44 12.21
N ILE A 119 -7.02 1.85 11.31
CA ILE A 119 -6.86 3.10 10.54
C ILE A 119 -6.93 4.32 11.47
N HIS A 120 -7.76 4.27 12.49
CA HIS A 120 -8.00 5.40 13.40
C HIS A 120 -6.97 5.53 14.52
N ASP A 121 -6.28 4.44 14.88
CA ASP A 121 -5.33 4.39 16.02
C ASP A 121 -4.33 5.56 16.02
N LEU A 122 -3.72 5.84 14.88
CA LEU A 122 -2.83 6.99 14.70
C LEU A 122 -3.39 8.06 13.76
N ASP A 123 -4.61 7.92 13.29
CA ASP A 123 -5.20 8.81 12.27
C ASP A 123 -4.29 8.96 11.04
N TYR A 124 -3.96 7.84 10.40
CA TYR A 124 -3.02 7.78 9.29
C TYR A 124 -3.38 8.73 8.15
N ASP A 125 -2.37 9.42 7.60
CA ASP A 125 -2.53 10.38 6.50
C ASP A 125 -2.72 9.70 5.14
N PHE A 126 -2.11 8.52 4.95
CA PHE A 126 -2.18 7.76 3.70
C PHE A 126 -2.10 6.26 3.97
N ILE A 127 -2.82 5.46 3.16
CA ILE A 127 -2.86 4.01 3.30
C ILE A 127 -2.30 3.35 2.04
N ILE A 128 -1.46 2.33 2.21
CA ILE A 128 -0.96 1.49 1.12
C ILE A 128 -1.58 0.11 1.23
N ASP A 129 -2.32 -0.28 0.21
CA ASP A 129 -2.78 -1.65 0.02
C ASP A 129 -1.68 -2.48 -0.62
N GLY A 130 -0.97 -3.24 0.21
CA GLY A 130 0.07 -4.20 -0.17
C GLY A 130 -0.40 -5.65 -0.20
N THR A 131 -1.72 -5.88 -0.11
CA THR A 131 -2.32 -7.22 -0.06
C THR A 131 -2.33 -7.91 -1.44
N ASP A 132 -2.50 -9.24 -1.45
CA ASP A 132 -2.51 -10.06 -2.68
C ASP A 132 -3.83 -10.81 -2.88
N ASN A 133 -4.88 -10.45 -2.14
CA ASN A 133 -6.18 -11.10 -2.22
C ASN A 133 -7.33 -10.10 -2.38
N PHE A 134 -8.36 -10.48 -3.14
CA PHE A 134 -9.49 -9.62 -3.44
C PHE A 134 -10.33 -9.22 -2.21
N PRO A 135 -10.65 -10.12 -1.26
CA PRO A 135 -11.37 -9.76 -0.04
C PRO A 135 -10.77 -8.57 0.69
N ALA A 136 -9.47 -8.64 0.98
CA ALA A 136 -8.77 -7.53 1.66
C ALA A 136 -8.80 -6.24 0.82
N LYS A 137 -8.60 -6.34 -0.50
CA LYS A 137 -8.62 -5.18 -1.40
C LYS A 137 -9.95 -4.44 -1.41
N PHE A 138 -11.06 -5.17 -1.47
CA PHE A 138 -12.39 -4.57 -1.42
C PHE A 138 -12.70 -4.00 -0.05
N LEU A 139 -12.33 -4.70 1.03
CA LEU A 139 -12.49 -4.21 2.40
C LEU A 139 -11.69 -2.93 2.65
N ILE A 140 -10.43 -2.87 2.22
CA ILE A 140 -9.57 -1.69 2.34
C ILE A 140 -10.17 -0.51 1.57
N ASN A 141 -10.61 -0.74 0.31
CA ASN A 141 -11.30 0.29 -0.46
C ASN A 141 -12.50 0.83 0.30
N ASP A 142 -13.37 -0.06 0.78
CA ASP A 142 -14.62 0.33 1.42
C ASP A 142 -14.35 1.09 2.72
N ALA A 143 -13.40 0.62 3.54
CA ALA A 143 -12.99 1.33 4.74
C ALA A 143 -12.42 2.72 4.42
N CYS A 144 -11.52 2.84 3.44
CA CYS A 144 -10.93 4.11 3.06
C CYS A 144 -11.96 5.10 2.49
N VAL A 145 -12.92 4.62 1.70
CA VAL A 145 -14.00 5.48 1.18
C VAL A 145 -14.91 5.97 2.31
N LEU A 146 -15.39 5.07 3.18
CA LEU A 146 -16.29 5.42 4.29
C LEU A 146 -15.61 6.32 5.33
N MET A 147 -14.32 6.11 5.60
CA MET A 147 -13.53 6.91 6.52
C MET A 147 -12.89 8.15 5.88
N ARG A 148 -13.11 8.36 4.57
CA ARG A 148 -12.52 9.46 3.79
C ARG A 148 -10.99 9.51 3.89
N LYS A 149 -10.33 8.35 3.80
CA LYS A 149 -8.87 8.22 3.81
C LYS A 149 -8.32 8.02 2.41
N PRO A 150 -7.26 8.74 2.02
CA PRO A 150 -6.57 8.49 0.76
C PRO A 150 -5.80 7.18 0.82
N PHE A 151 -5.76 6.46 -0.29
CA PHE A 151 -4.99 5.22 -0.37
C PHE A 151 -4.50 4.91 -1.78
N SER A 152 -3.44 4.12 -1.88
CA SER A 152 -2.97 3.53 -3.13
C SER A 152 -3.25 2.04 -3.13
N HIS A 153 -4.01 1.60 -4.13
CA HIS A 153 -4.27 0.20 -4.40
C HIS A 153 -3.30 -0.31 -5.47
N ALA A 154 -2.81 -1.54 -5.33
CA ALA A 154 -1.99 -2.20 -6.35
C ALA A 154 -2.28 -3.69 -6.47
N GLY A 155 -1.90 -4.26 -7.61
CA GLY A 155 -1.95 -5.70 -7.87
C GLY A 155 -0.83 -6.10 -8.82
N ILE A 156 -0.26 -7.28 -8.57
CA ILE A 156 0.79 -7.87 -9.44
C ILE A 156 0.48 -9.32 -9.71
N ILE A 157 0.76 -9.78 -10.92
CA ILE A 157 0.61 -11.18 -11.33
C ILE A 157 1.55 -11.46 -12.49
N ARG A 158 2.26 -12.58 -12.48
CA ARG A 158 3.21 -12.97 -13.53
C ARG A 158 4.21 -11.84 -13.84
N PHE A 159 4.10 -11.22 -14.99
CA PHE A 159 4.93 -10.09 -15.47
C PHE A 159 4.13 -8.77 -15.53
N GLN A 160 2.93 -8.74 -14.97
CA GLN A 160 2.04 -7.59 -15.05
C GLN A 160 1.80 -6.99 -13.66
N GLY A 161 1.67 -5.67 -13.64
CA GLY A 161 1.33 -4.92 -12.45
C GLY A 161 0.37 -3.77 -12.76
N GLN A 162 -0.39 -3.37 -11.76
CA GLN A 162 -1.28 -2.22 -11.86
C GLN A 162 -1.37 -1.47 -10.53
N THR A 163 -1.65 -0.18 -10.61
CA THR A 163 -1.89 0.65 -9.42
C THR A 163 -2.80 1.83 -9.73
N ILE A 164 -3.54 2.27 -8.73
CA ILE A 164 -4.42 3.44 -8.76
C ILE A 164 -4.38 4.13 -7.39
N THR A 165 -4.51 5.45 -7.37
CA THR A 165 -4.58 6.24 -6.14
C THR A 165 -5.98 6.82 -5.98
N TYR A 166 -6.54 6.66 -4.78
CA TYR A 166 -7.80 7.25 -4.37
C TYR A 166 -7.56 8.44 -3.42
N VAL A 167 -8.22 9.55 -3.72
CA VAL A 167 -8.31 10.72 -2.84
C VAL A 167 -9.79 11.05 -2.64
N PRO A 168 -10.26 11.18 -1.38
CA PRO A 168 -11.67 11.38 -1.06
C PRO A 168 -12.26 12.63 -1.72
N GLY A 169 -13.32 12.44 -2.50
CA GLY A 169 -14.04 13.54 -3.18
C GLY A 169 -13.38 14.02 -4.47
N GLU A 170 -12.18 13.54 -4.83
CA GLU A 170 -11.43 13.98 -6.00
C GLU A 170 -11.32 12.89 -7.08
N SER A 171 -11.36 11.63 -6.70
CA SER A 171 -11.07 10.54 -7.62
C SER A 171 -12.08 9.38 -7.54
N PRO A 172 -12.18 8.56 -8.62
CA PRO A 172 -12.88 7.28 -8.56
C PRO A 172 -12.22 6.37 -7.53
N CYS A 173 -13.00 5.56 -6.81
CA CYS A 173 -12.50 4.53 -5.92
C CYS A 173 -12.26 3.21 -6.70
N TYR A 174 -11.70 2.20 -6.03
CA TYR A 174 -11.43 0.90 -6.64
C TYR A 174 -12.69 0.25 -7.23
N ARG A 175 -13.86 0.41 -6.57
CA ARG A 175 -15.15 -0.09 -7.08
C ARG A 175 -15.68 0.65 -8.30
N CYS A 176 -15.18 1.82 -8.62
CA CYS A 176 -15.51 2.47 -9.89
C CYS A 176 -14.91 1.72 -11.09
N VAL A 177 -13.81 0.99 -10.87
CA VAL A 177 -13.12 0.16 -11.87
C VAL A 177 -13.62 -1.28 -11.80
N PHE A 178 -13.65 -1.85 -10.59
CA PHE A 178 -13.99 -3.23 -10.32
C PHE A 178 -15.20 -3.26 -9.37
N ASN A 179 -16.40 -3.40 -9.90
CA ASN A 179 -17.65 -3.25 -9.15
C ASN A 179 -17.78 -4.24 -7.97
N GLU A 180 -17.31 -5.46 -8.15
CA GLU A 180 -17.44 -6.59 -7.23
C GLU A 180 -16.20 -7.47 -7.25
N PRO A 181 -15.92 -8.23 -6.18
CA PRO A 181 -14.92 -9.28 -6.23
C PRO A 181 -15.17 -10.22 -7.41
N PRO A 182 -14.12 -10.69 -8.09
CA PRO A 182 -14.29 -11.61 -9.21
C PRO A 182 -15.00 -12.90 -8.74
N PRO A 183 -15.77 -13.55 -9.62
CA PRO A 183 -16.35 -14.84 -9.32
C PRO A 183 -15.29 -15.85 -8.88
N LYS A 184 -15.74 -16.90 -8.17
CA LYS A 184 -14.91 -18.02 -7.76
C LYS A 184 -14.13 -18.54 -8.98
N ASP A 185 -12.82 -18.74 -8.82
CA ASP A 185 -11.91 -19.30 -9.83
C ASP A 185 -11.71 -18.46 -11.10
N ALA A 186 -12.30 -17.26 -11.20
CA ALA A 186 -12.13 -16.41 -12.39
C ALA A 186 -10.73 -15.79 -12.51
N VAL A 187 -10.03 -15.58 -11.40
CA VAL A 187 -8.68 -15.02 -11.39
C VAL A 187 -7.78 -15.87 -10.50
N PRO A 188 -6.73 -16.49 -11.06
CA PRO A 188 -5.80 -17.27 -10.26
C PRO A 188 -5.00 -16.37 -9.30
N THR A 189 -4.69 -16.90 -8.12
CA THR A 189 -3.85 -16.21 -7.13
C THR A 189 -2.39 -16.13 -7.59
N CYS A 190 -1.58 -15.24 -6.95
CA CYS A 190 -0.13 -15.20 -7.18
C CYS A 190 0.55 -16.54 -6.88
N ARG A 191 0.03 -17.32 -5.93
CA ARG A 191 0.52 -18.68 -5.62
C ARG A 191 0.32 -19.65 -6.78
N GLN A 192 -0.80 -19.52 -7.51
CA GLN A 192 -1.13 -20.39 -8.64
C GLN A 192 -0.46 -19.96 -9.95
N SER A 193 -0.33 -18.66 -10.17
CA SER A 193 0.16 -18.08 -11.43
C SER A 193 1.65 -17.77 -11.46
N GLY A 194 2.26 -17.64 -10.27
CA GLY A 194 3.58 -17.08 -10.14
C GLY A 194 3.63 -15.55 -10.29
N VAL A 195 4.73 -14.97 -9.90
CA VAL A 195 5.04 -13.55 -10.07
C VAL A 195 6.55 -13.35 -10.11
N LEU A 196 7.03 -12.57 -11.08
CA LEU A 196 8.43 -12.16 -11.10
C LEU A 196 8.69 -11.20 -9.93
N GLY A 197 9.67 -11.49 -9.07
CA GLY A 197 9.85 -10.80 -7.79
C GLY A 197 9.97 -9.28 -7.90
N VAL A 198 10.70 -8.79 -8.90
CA VAL A 198 10.87 -7.34 -9.14
C VAL A 198 9.57 -6.59 -9.44
N MET A 199 8.48 -7.30 -9.80
CA MET A 199 7.18 -6.67 -10.02
C MET A 199 6.67 -5.99 -8.73
N GLY A 200 6.89 -6.63 -7.58
CA GLY A 200 6.61 -6.02 -6.28
C GLY A 200 7.44 -4.75 -6.07
N GLY A 201 8.73 -4.79 -6.43
CA GLY A 201 9.61 -3.63 -6.37
C GLY A 201 9.09 -2.45 -7.20
N VAL A 202 8.83 -2.68 -8.50
CA VAL A 202 8.36 -1.62 -9.41
C VAL A 202 7.05 -1.01 -8.93
N ILE A 203 6.04 -1.83 -8.69
CA ILE A 203 4.69 -1.32 -8.36
C ILE A 203 4.62 -0.78 -6.92
N GLY A 204 5.26 -1.44 -5.95
CA GLY A 204 5.29 -0.97 -4.55
C GLY A 204 6.05 0.35 -4.38
N THR A 205 7.10 0.59 -5.16
CA THR A 205 7.80 1.89 -5.15
C THR A 205 6.96 3.01 -5.80
N ILE A 206 6.11 2.68 -6.77
CA ILE A 206 5.14 3.64 -7.31
C ILE A 206 4.11 4.01 -6.23
N GLN A 207 3.61 3.04 -5.44
CA GLN A 207 2.72 3.33 -4.31
C GLN A 207 3.39 4.24 -3.27
N ALA A 208 4.65 3.99 -2.93
CA ALA A 208 5.43 4.86 -2.04
C ALA A 208 5.59 6.28 -2.62
N THR A 209 5.83 6.39 -3.93
CA THR A 209 5.91 7.67 -4.63
C THR A 209 4.59 8.45 -4.55
N GLU A 210 3.45 7.78 -4.74
CA GLU A 210 2.12 8.38 -4.60
C GLU A 210 1.89 8.89 -3.17
N ALA A 211 2.25 8.10 -2.14
CA ALA A 211 2.16 8.52 -0.75
C ALA A 211 3.02 9.78 -0.47
N LEU A 212 4.28 9.79 -0.93
CA LEU A 212 5.16 10.95 -0.74
C LEU A 212 4.66 12.19 -1.48
N LYS A 213 4.17 12.06 -2.72
CA LYS A 213 3.57 13.18 -3.46
C LYS A 213 2.34 13.73 -2.77
N TYR A 214 1.47 12.86 -2.25
CA TYR A 214 0.30 13.25 -1.49
C TYR A 214 0.69 14.05 -0.23
N ILE A 215 1.60 13.53 0.57
CA ILE A 215 2.10 14.18 1.80
C ILE A 215 2.72 15.55 1.51
N LEU A 216 3.50 15.63 0.46
CA LEU A 216 4.16 16.87 0.05
C LEU A 216 3.19 17.87 -0.58
N GLY A 217 2.13 17.41 -1.21
CA GLY A 217 1.22 18.22 -2.03
C GLY A 217 1.88 18.64 -3.34
N VAL A 218 2.65 17.75 -4.00
CA VAL A 218 3.41 18.06 -5.22
C VAL A 218 3.10 17.09 -6.36
N GLY A 219 3.21 17.56 -7.57
CA GLY A 219 3.00 16.77 -8.78
C GLY A 219 1.56 16.32 -8.97
N GLU A 220 1.35 15.39 -9.90
CA GLU A 220 0.05 14.77 -10.20
C GLU A 220 0.00 13.37 -9.63
N LEU A 221 -1.06 13.04 -8.90
CA LEU A 221 -1.33 11.69 -8.43
C LEU A 221 -1.97 10.83 -9.54
N LEU A 222 -1.99 9.52 -9.36
CA LEU A 222 -2.73 8.58 -10.21
C LEU A 222 -4.25 8.61 -9.92
N THR A 223 -4.77 9.75 -9.51
CA THR A 223 -6.21 9.99 -9.34
C THR A 223 -6.91 10.01 -10.70
N GLY A 224 -7.91 9.16 -10.87
CA GLY A 224 -8.60 9.02 -12.17
C GLY A 224 -7.81 8.28 -13.25
N TYR A 225 -6.73 7.60 -12.89
CA TYR A 225 -5.95 6.79 -13.81
C TYR A 225 -5.55 5.45 -13.18
N LEU A 226 -5.80 4.38 -13.92
CA LEU A 226 -5.19 3.07 -13.66
C LEU A 226 -3.87 3.01 -14.42
N LEU A 227 -2.76 2.97 -13.70
CA LEU A 227 -1.45 2.68 -14.28
C LEU A 227 -1.29 1.18 -14.41
N THR A 228 -0.98 0.69 -15.61
CA THR A 228 -0.62 -0.71 -15.85
C THR A 228 0.83 -0.80 -16.31
N TYR A 229 1.51 -1.87 -15.94
CA TYR A 229 2.88 -2.17 -16.33
C TYR A 229 2.99 -3.62 -16.82
N ASP A 230 3.64 -3.79 -17.97
CA ASP A 230 3.99 -5.09 -18.54
C ASP A 230 5.52 -5.19 -18.63
N ALA A 231 6.11 -6.06 -17.82
CA ALA A 231 7.56 -6.23 -17.76
C ALA A 231 8.16 -6.96 -18.96
N LEU A 232 7.37 -7.74 -19.72
CA LEU A 232 7.87 -8.41 -20.92
C LEU A 232 8.16 -7.42 -22.05
N THR A 233 7.37 -6.36 -22.12
CA THR A 233 7.51 -5.30 -23.14
C THR A 233 8.04 -3.98 -22.56
N MET A 234 8.28 -3.90 -21.25
CA MET A 234 8.67 -2.69 -20.52
C MET A 234 7.70 -1.51 -20.76
N THR A 235 6.40 -1.83 -20.93
CA THR A 235 5.39 -0.84 -21.29
C THR A 235 4.59 -0.39 -20.09
N PHE A 236 4.55 0.91 -19.85
CA PHE A 236 3.62 1.56 -18.93
C PHE A 236 2.45 2.17 -19.72
N ARG A 237 1.22 1.93 -19.24
CA ARG A 237 0.02 2.57 -19.80
C ARG A 237 -0.77 3.25 -18.70
N LYS A 238 -1.12 4.50 -18.91
CA LYS A 238 -1.98 5.31 -18.01
C LYS A 238 -3.39 5.31 -18.61
N ILE A 239 -4.28 4.51 -18.08
CA ILE A 239 -5.65 4.32 -18.56
C ILE A 239 -6.58 5.22 -17.75
N ARG A 240 -7.32 6.11 -18.42
CA ARG A 240 -8.25 7.02 -17.76
C ARG A 240 -9.42 6.23 -17.16
N VAL A 241 -9.75 6.52 -15.91
CA VAL A 241 -10.86 5.96 -15.17
C VAL A 241 -11.76 7.10 -14.70
N SER A 242 -13.05 7.03 -15.04
CA SER A 242 -14.03 8.01 -14.60
C SER A 242 -14.77 7.54 -13.34
N HIS A 243 -15.23 8.50 -12.54
CA HIS A 243 -16.13 8.22 -11.43
C HIS A 243 -17.41 7.54 -11.94
N ASN A 244 -17.74 6.39 -11.36
CA ASN A 244 -18.95 5.66 -11.71
C ASN A 244 -20.12 6.18 -10.83
N ARG A 245 -21.07 6.89 -11.43
CA ARG A 245 -22.26 7.40 -10.72
C ARG A 245 -23.08 6.30 -10.04
N ARG A 246 -23.01 5.05 -10.54
CA ARG A 246 -23.68 3.87 -9.96
C ARG A 246 -22.78 3.10 -9.00
N CYS A 247 -21.62 3.64 -8.62
CA CYS A 247 -20.75 2.96 -7.67
C CYS A 247 -21.46 2.76 -6.34
N LYS A 248 -21.46 1.51 -5.84
CA LYS A 248 -22.21 1.12 -4.64
C LYS A 248 -21.74 1.83 -3.36
N ILE A 249 -20.52 2.43 -3.35
CA ILE A 249 -19.96 3.05 -2.15
C ILE A 249 -19.65 4.56 -2.29
N CYS A 250 -19.27 5.03 -3.48
CA CYS A 250 -18.94 6.44 -3.69
C CYS A 250 -19.82 7.12 -4.76
N GLY A 251 -20.80 6.41 -5.33
CA GLY A 251 -21.72 6.93 -6.34
C GLY A 251 -22.85 7.79 -5.77
N GLU A 252 -23.80 8.17 -6.65
CA GLU A 252 -24.95 9.00 -6.27
C GLU A 252 -25.99 8.24 -5.42
N GLN A 253 -26.07 6.91 -5.56
CA GLN A 253 -26.95 6.03 -4.80
C GLN A 253 -26.13 4.93 -4.14
N THR A 254 -25.56 5.25 -2.99
CA THR A 254 -24.72 4.31 -2.23
C THR A 254 -25.58 3.23 -1.56
N THR A 255 -25.17 1.98 -1.69
CA THR A 255 -25.80 0.83 -1.05
C THR A 255 -24.87 0.15 -0.03
N ILE A 256 -23.57 0.45 -0.07
CA ILE A 256 -22.58 0.00 0.90
C ILE A 256 -22.38 1.12 1.91
N THR A 257 -22.97 0.97 3.09
CA THR A 257 -22.91 1.92 4.21
C THR A 257 -22.15 1.36 5.42
N GLU A 258 -21.94 0.04 5.43
CA GLU A 258 -21.24 -0.69 6.48
C GLU A 258 -20.16 -1.59 5.88
N LEU A 259 -19.15 -1.91 6.67
CA LEU A 259 -18.10 -2.83 6.26
C LEU A 259 -18.57 -4.27 6.45
N VAL A 260 -18.23 -5.12 5.50
CA VAL A 260 -18.47 -6.55 5.54
C VAL A 260 -17.21 -7.31 5.15
N ASP A 261 -17.03 -8.50 5.69
CA ASP A 261 -15.96 -9.39 5.25
C ASP A 261 -16.38 -10.08 3.94
N TYR A 262 -15.47 -10.05 2.96
CA TYR A 262 -15.66 -10.72 1.68
C TYR A 262 -15.01 -12.09 1.73
N GLU A 263 -15.74 -13.11 1.27
CA GLU A 263 -15.18 -14.46 1.16
C GLU A 263 -14.29 -14.59 -0.06
N GLN A 264 -13.09 -15.13 0.12
CA GLN A 264 -12.29 -15.63 -0.98
C GLN A 264 -12.65 -17.10 -1.19
N PRO A 265 -13.12 -17.48 -2.37
CA PRO A 265 -13.31 -18.87 -2.68
C PRO A 265 -11.95 -19.60 -2.64
N THR A 266 -11.76 -20.47 -1.66
CA THR A 266 -10.57 -21.31 -1.55
C THR A 266 -10.69 -22.46 -2.53
N CYS A 267 -9.78 -22.57 -3.49
CA CYS A 267 -9.53 -23.84 -4.18
C CYS A 267 -8.73 -24.72 -3.21
N ASP A 268 -9.40 -25.60 -2.49
CA ASP A 268 -8.76 -26.72 -1.82
C ASP A 268 -8.30 -27.74 -2.88
N PHE A 269 -7.12 -27.55 -3.41
CA PHE A 269 -6.42 -28.68 -4.02
C PHE A 269 -5.94 -29.58 -2.87
N LYS A 270 -6.78 -30.53 -2.48
CA LYS A 270 -6.26 -31.68 -1.74
C LYS A 270 -5.20 -32.35 -2.61
N ARG A 271 -3.96 -32.34 -2.12
CA ARG A 271 -2.85 -33.14 -2.67
C ARG A 271 -3.11 -34.61 -2.41
#